data_b6e160bbf4d080a5c689ee7fb1bd94d0
#
_entry.id   b6e160bbf4d080a5c689ee7fb1bd94d0
#
_cell.length_a   1.000
_cell.length_b   1.000
_cell.length_c   1.000
_cell.angle_alpha   90.00
_cell.angle_beta   90.00
_cell.angle_gamma   90.00
#
_symmetry.space_group_name_H-M   'P 1'
#
loop_
_entity.id
_entity.type
_entity.pdbx_description
1 polymer ?
#
loop_
_entity_poly.entity_id
_entity_poly.type
_entity_poly.pdbx_seq_one_letter_code
_entity_poly.pdbx_strand_id
1 'polypeptide(L)'
;MVIYLVWGSTYLAIRIGVQDSGGFPPLIMASSRGLVGSFILFVLIKSIWGQRLTLERTHLKFLAITGLLLFMCGTGGVSFAETMVGSGFAALIIGGTPLMVAIIETIIDRKYPSALFIVSLIIGLGGIAILNGPAIILRDTAQIKGVAILILASFSWASATIIQKRKLMGSSPIMNSAYQQLIGGCGLLILSTALGEPIPSPTTHAWISWGFLVVFGSVIAFTSYVYALQALPTNIVMTYAYVNPIIAVYLGWLVLDEEVTAWTLFGASLIILGVIGVFRDQGGRTNKR
;
A
#
# COMPACT_ATOMS: atom_id res chain seq x y z
N MET A 1 -10.17 -10.92 -6.19
CA MET A 1 -9.18 -11.98 -5.99
C MET A 1 -7.75 -11.56 -6.35
N VAL A 2 -7.50 -10.98 -7.54
CA VAL A 2 -6.13 -10.56 -7.97
C VAL A 2 -5.41 -9.72 -6.91
N ILE A 3 -6.06 -8.66 -6.40
CA ILE A 3 -5.48 -7.76 -5.41
C ILE A 3 -5.03 -8.50 -4.13
N TYR A 4 -5.81 -9.48 -3.67
CA TYR A 4 -5.51 -10.23 -2.45
C TYR A 4 -4.24 -11.06 -2.59
N LEU A 5 -4.18 -11.87 -3.65
CA LEU A 5 -3.04 -12.78 -3.85
C LEU A 5 -1.79 -12.02 -4.24
N VAL A 6 -1.90 -11.12 -5.21
CA VAL A 6 -0.74 -10.41 -5.75
C VAL A 6 -0.17 -9.45 -4.71
N TRP A 7 -0.98 -8.57 -4.10
CA TRP A 7 -0.44 -7.62 -3.13
C TRP A 7 0.01 -8.29 -1.83
N GLY A 8 -0.63 -9.40 -1.41
CA GLY A 8 -0.11 -10.19 -0.30
C GLY A 8 1.31 -10.70 -0.57
N SER A 9 1.62 -11.07 -1.81
CA SER A 9 2.96 -11.52 -2.21
C SER A 9 3.94 -10.39 -2.51
N THR A 10 3.47 -9.16 -2.73
CA THR A 10 4.40 -8.04 -3.04
C THR A 10 5.29 -7.65 -1.88
N TYR A 11 4.89 -7.84 -0.64
CA TYR A 11 5.73 -7.58 0.53
C TYR A 11 6.98 -8.48 0.52
N LEU A 12 6.81 -9.79 0.30
CA LEU A 12 7.95 -10.69 0.13
C LEU A 12 8.85 -10.24 -1.04
N ALA A 13 8.26 -9.91 -2.20
CA ALA A 13 9.03 -9.48 -3.36
C ALA A 13 9.76 -8.14 -3.11
N ILE A 14 9.16 -7.19 -2.39
CA ILE A 14 9.82 -5.95 -1.99
C ILE A 14 11.01 -6.29 -1.07
N ARG A 15 10.78 -7.10 -0.03
CA ARG A 15 11.83 -7.49 0.91
C ARG A 15 13.03 -8.14 0.23
N ILE A 16 12.80 -9.11 -0.66
CA ILE A 16 13.88 -9.74 -1.47
C ILE A 16 14.56 -8.70 -2.34
N GLY A 17 13.79 -7.78 -2.91
CA GLY A 17 14.32 -6.77 -3.82
C GLY A 17 15.21 -5.72 -3.17
N VAL A 18 15.02 -5.41 -1.86
CA VAL A 18 15.75 -4.36 -1.13
C VAL A 18 16.75 -4.90 -0.11
N GLN A 19 16.94 -6.22 0.00
CA GLN A 19 17.88 -6.80 0.97
C GLN A 19 19.33 -6.33 0.74
N ASP A 20 20.05 -6.07 1.85
CA ASP A 20 21.39 -5.48 1.87
C ASP A 20 22.47 -6.28 1.09
N SER A 21 22.27 -7.58 0.88
CA SER A 21 23.19 -8.46 0.17
C SER A 21 23.14 -8.35 -1.38
N GLY A 22 22.95 -7.13 -1.93
CA GLY A 22 22.89 -6.86 -3.36
C GLY A 22 21.46 -6.66 -3.86
N GLY A 23 20.62 -5.98 -3.07
CA GLY A 23 19.32 -5.51 -3.45
C GLY A 23 19.35 -4.19 -4.23
N PHE A 24 18.18 -3.74 -4.66
CA PHE A 24 17.99 -2.39 -5.17
C PHE A 24 17.98 -1.39 -4.01
N PRO A 25 18.48 -0.17 -4.20
CA PRO A 25 18.09 0.94 -3.35
C PRO A 25 16.56 1.09 -3.36
N PRO A 26 15.91 1.23 -2.19
CA PRO A 26 14.45 1.05 -2.06
C PRO A 26 13.63 2.04 -2.89
N LEU A 27 14.05 3.31 -2.97
CA LEU A 27 13.32 4.32 -3.72
C LEU A 27 13.54 4.17 -5.23
N ILE A 28 14.75 3.78 -5.67
CA ILE A 28 15.03 3.45 -7.08
C ILE A 28 14.18 2.25 -7.50
N MET A 29 14.09 1.21 -6.68
CA MET A 29 13.24 0.06 -6.98
C MET A 29 11.78 0.46 -7.13
N ALA A 30 11.24 1.22 -6.18
CA ALA A 30 9.86 1.68 -6.21
C ALA A 30 9.59 2.65 -7.37
N SER A 31 10.55 3.53 -7.70
CA SER A 31 10.48 4.44 -8.85
C SER A 31 10.46 3.67 -10.17
N SER A 32 11.50 2.87 -10.41
CA SER A 32 11.68 2.16 -11.67
C SER A 32 10.52 1.20 -12.00
N ARG A 33 10.00 0.47 -10.98
CA ARG A 33 8.82 -0.38 -11.19
C ARG A 33 7.58 0.42 -11.56
N GLY A 34 7.37 1.60 -10.98
CA GLY A 34 6.27 2.49 -11.31
C GLY A 34 6.40 3.07 -12.73
N LEU A 35 7.59 3.56 -13.08
CA LEU A 35 7.86 4.13 -14.40
C LEU A 35 7.71 3.09 -15.51
N VAL A 36 8.29 1.89 -15.34
CA VAL A 36 8.15 0.80 -16.31
C VAL A 36 6.72 0.29 -16.38
N GLY A 37 6.02 0.15 -15.24
CA GLY A 37 4.61 -0.20 -15.20
C GLY A 37 3.74 0.81 -15.93
N SER A 38 3.99 2.11 -15.71
CA SER A 38 3.32 3.20 -16.43
C SER A 38 3.56 3.13 -17.94
N PHE A 39 4.81 2.93 -18.36
CA PHE A 39 5.17 2.80 -19.78
C PHE A 39 4.41 1.63 -20.43
N ILE A 40 4.40 0.45 -19.80
CA ILE A 40 3.64 -0.71 -20.28
C ILE A 40 2.16 -0.36 -20.42
N LEU A 41 1.56 0.30 -19.42
CA LEU A 41 0.15 0.69 -19.48
C LEU A 41 -0.13 1.68 -20.61
N PHE A 42 0.73 2.69 -20.85
CA PHE A 42 0.56 3.61 -21.98
C PHE A 42 0.67 2.90 -23.33
N VAL A 43 1.61 1.96 -23.47
CA VAL A 43 1.71 1.12 -24.68
C VAL A 43 0.43 0.33 -24.89
N LEU A 44 -0.09 -0.34 -23.84
CA LEU A 44 -1.35 -1.09 -23.92
C LEU A 44 -2.55 -0.20 -24.28
N ILE A 45 -2.66 0.99 -23.65
CA ILE A 45 -3.72 1.96 -23.94
C ILE A 45 -3.71 2.36 -25.42
N LYS A 46 -2.53 2.61 -25.96
CA LYS A 46 -2.39 3.05 -27.35
C LYS A 46 -2.59 1.93 -28.33
N SER A 47 -2.00 0.74 -28.09
CA SER A 47 -1.97 -0.39 -29.05
C SER A 47 -3.27 -1.20 -29.05
N ILE A 48 -3.90 -1.40 -27.87
CA ILE A 48 -5.09 -2.26 -27.76
C ILE A 48 -6.38 -1.45 -27.83
N TRP A 49 -6.45 -0.33 -27.11
CA TRP A 49 -7.70 0.46 -27.01
C TRP A 49 -7.72 1.72 -27.88
N GLY A 50 -6.61 2.10 -28.51
CA GLY A 50 -6.53 3.28 -29.38
C GLY A 50 -6.91 4.59 -28.71
N GLN A 51 -6.96 4.64 -27.38
CA GLN A 51 -7.42 5.82 -26.63
C GLN A 51 -6.42 6.99 -26.75
N ARG A 52 -6.97 8.21 -26.72
CA ARG A 52 -6.14 9.41 -26.63
C ARG A 52 -5.58 9.55 -25.22
N LEU A 53 -4.28 9.88 -25.11
CA LEU A 53 -3.59 10.06 -23.84
C LEU A 53 -3.81 11.45 -23.21
N THR A 54 -4.66 12.29 -23.81
CA THR A 54 -4.92 13.65 -23.33
C THR A 54 -5.95 13.64 -22.20
N LEU A 55 -5.66 14.37 -21.13
CA LEU A 55 -6.53 14.55 -19.98
C LEU A 55 -6.79 16.03 -19.71
N GLU A 56 -7.94 16.35 -19.14
CA GLU A 56 -8.22 17.68 -18.64
C GLU A 56 -7.28 18.07 -17.49
N ARG A 57 -6.93 19.35 -17.40
CA ARG A 57 -6.00 19.86 -16.36
C ARG A 57 -6.47 19.55 -14.95
N THR A 58 -7.78 19.66 -14.70
CA THR A 58 -8.36 19.36 -13.38
C THR A 58 -8.19 17.88 -13.02
N HIS A 59 -8.41 16.99 -14.00
CA HIS A 59 -8.23 15.54 -13.81
C HIS A 59 -6.76 15.21 -13.53
N LEU A 60 -5.84 15.77 -14.33
CA LEU A 60 -4.40 15.58 -14.16
C LEU A 60 -3.92 16.05 -12.78
N LYS A 61 -4.45 17.16 -12.24
CA LYS A 61 -4.15 17.63 -10.89
C LYS A 61 -4.47 16.58 -9.83
N PHE A 62 -5.64 15.95 -9.90
CA PHE A 62 -6.00 14.91 -8.93
C PHE A 62 -5.19 13.63 -9.12
N LEU A 63 -4.84 13.26 -10.35
CA LEU A 63 -3.92 12.16 -10.63
C LEU A 63 -2.52 12.43 -10.09
N ALA A 64 -2.05 13.68 -10.18
CA ALA A 64 -0.76 14.05 -9.62
C ALA A 64 -0.75 13.92 -8.08
N ILE A 65 -1.76 14.46 -7.41
CA ILE A 65 -1.89 14.36 -5.96
C ILE A 65 -1.98 12.88 -5.53
N THR A 66 -2.86 12.11 -6.15
CA THR A 66 -3.03 10.71 -5.78
C THR A 66 -1.85 9.83 -6.19
N GLY A 67 -1.19 10.13 -7.30
CA GLY A 67 0.04 9.45 -7.73
C GLY A 67 1.20 9.65 -6.74
N LEU A 68 1.43 10.89 -6.29
CA LEU A 68 2.43 11.17 -5.25
C LEU A 68 2.08 10.48 -3.92
N LEU A 69 0.83 10.55 -3.50
CA LEU A 69 0.40 9.91 -2.25
C LEU A 69 0.50 8.37 -2.32
N LEU A 70 0.10 7.74 -3.42
CA LEU A 70 0.10 6.28 -3.56
C LEU A 70 1.50 5.72 -3.80
N PHE A 71 2.28 6.36 -4.67
CA PHE A 71 3.58 5.82 -5.07
C PHE A 71 4.73 6.43 -4.29
N MET A 72 4.84 7.76 -4.19
CA MET A 72 5.96 8.37 -3.49
C MET A 72 5.89 8.10 -1.99
N CYS A 73 4.77 8.42 -1.34
CA CYS A 73 4.62 8.21 0.11
C CYS A 73 4.20 6.77 0.46
N GLY A 74 3.23 6.20 -0.29
CA GLY A 74 2.71 4.85 -0.03
C GLY A 74 3.73 3.77 -0.40
N THR A 75 3.88 3.49 -1.68
CA THR A 75 4.76 2.41 -2.19
C THR A 75 6.23 2.65 -1.84
N GLY A 76 6.73 3.87 -2.00
CA GLY A 76 8.11 4.24 -1.64
C GLY A 76 8.35 4.10 -0.14
N GLY A 77 7.38 4.55 0.68
CA GLY A 77 7.44 4.39 2.13
C GLY A 77 7.50 2.92 2.56
N VAL A 78 6.69 2.06 1.97
CA VAL A 78 6.73 0.60 2.23
C VAL A 78 8.09 0.02 1.82
N SER A 79 8.56 0.31 0.60
CA SER A 79 9.85 -0.21 0.12
C SER A 79 11.03 0.24 0.99
N PHE A 80 11.00 1.49 1.47
CA PHE A 80 12.01 2.00 2.38
C PHE A 80 11.90 1.38 3.79
N ALA A 81 10.69 1.22 4.31
CA ALA A 81 10.49 0.60 5.62
C ALA A 81 10.91 -0.87 5.65
N GLU A 82 10.73 -1.62 4.55
CA GLU A 82 11.14 -3.02 4.46
C GLU A 82 12.66 -3.23 4.44
N THR A 83 13.47 -2.20 4.39
CA THR A 83 14.89 -2.29 4.74
C THR A 83 15.11 -2.43 6.26
N MET A 84 14.15 -2.02 7.08
CA MET A 84 14.24 -1.97 8.54
C MET A 84 13.35 -3.02 9.24
N VAL A 85 12.34 -3.54 8.56
CA VAL A 85 11.36 -4.49 9.12
C VAL A 85 11.11 -5.64 8.16
N GLY A 86 10.66 -6.80 8.69
CA GLY A 86 10.29 -7.96 7.88
C GLY A 86 9.02 -7.72 7.04
N SER A 87 8.87 -8.50 5.98
CA SER A 87 7.77 -8.39 5.03
C SER A 87 6.39 -8.65 5.64
N GLY A 88 6.29 -9.69 6.47
CA GLY A 88 5.07 -10.02 7.21
C GLY A 88 4.68 -8.91 8.18
N PHE A 89 5.68 -8.33 8.87
CA PHE A 89 5.48 -7.22 9.80
C PHE A 89 4.97 -5.96 9.07
N ALA A 90 5.58 -5.59 7.95
CA ALA A 90 5.15 -4.46 7.13
C ALA A 90 3.70 -4.63 6.65
N ALA A 91 3.36 -5.83 6.17
CA ALA A 91 1.99 -6.14 5.73
C ALA A 91 0.95 -6.01 6.86
N LEU A 92 1.31 -6.42 8.10
CA LEU A 92 0.41 -6.27 9.26
C LEU A 92 0.11 -4.80 9.59
N ILE A 93 1.12 -3.93 9.57
CA ILE A 93 0.93 -2.49 9.80
C ILE A 93 0.06 -1.88 8.67
N ILE A 94 0.38 -2.18 7.42
CA ILE A 94 -0.39 -1.69 6.26
C ILE A 94 -1.81 -2.29 6.25
N GLY A 95 -2.00 -3.48 6.80
CA GLY A 95 -3.32 -4.09 7.04
C GLY A 95 -4.25 -3.23 7.90
N GLY A 96 -3.71 -2.30 8.69
CA GLY A 96 -4.44 -1.26 9.43
C GLY A 96 -4.92 -0.08 8.56
N THR A 97 -4.59 0.01 7.27
CA THR A 97 -5.02 1.12 6.38
C THR A 97 -6.53 1.39 6.40
N PRO A 98 -7.43 0.38 6.45
CA PRO A 98 -8.87 0.64 6.58
C PRO A 98 -9.26 1.46 7.81
N LEU A 99 -8.50 1.38 8.90
CA LEU A 99 -8.71 2.21 10.09
C LEU A 99 -8.44 3.68 9.76
N MET A 100 -7.39 3.97 8.99
CA MET A 100 -7.06 5.31 8.54
C MET A 100 -8.12 5.86 7.57
N VAL A 101 -8.60 5.03 6.63
CA VAL A 101 -9.72 5.40 5.74
C VAL A 101 -10.93 5.79 6.55
N ALA A 102 -11.30 4.98 7.54
CA ALA A 102 -12.49 5.21 8.37
C ALA A 102 -12.37 6.49 9.22
N ILE A 103 -11.18 6.79 9.77
CA ILE A 103 -10.89 8.03 10.49
C ILE A 103 -11.07 9.24 9.57
N ILE A 104 -10.44 9.22 8.40
CA ILE A 104 -10.46 10.34 7.45
C ILE A 104 -11.90 10.56 6.94
N GLU A 105 -12.64 9.50 6.58
CA GLU A 105 -14.03 9.61 6.15
C GLU A 105 -14.91 10.21 7.25
N THR A 106 -14.73 9.79 8.50
CA THR A 106 -15.47 10.33 9.65
C THR A 106 -15.25 11.83 9.82
N ILE A 107 -14.01 12.28 9.69
CA ILE A 107 -13.64 13.70 9.79
C ILE A 107 -14.23 14.49 8.61
N ILE A 108 -14.05 14.04 7.37
CA ILE A 108 -14.49 14.75 6.18
C ILE A 108 -16.03 14.82 6.12
N ASP A 109 -16.69 13.71 6.41
CA ASP A 109 -18.17 13.63 6.38
C ASP A 109 -18.82 14.23 7.62
N ARG A 110 -18.05 14.70 8.60
CA ARG A 110 -18.50 15.28 9.87
C ARG A 110 -19.52 14.39 10.59
N LYS A 111 -19.30 13.06 10.53
CA LYS A 111 -20.17 12.09 11.20
C LYS A 111 -19.65 11.83 12.61
N TYR A 112 -20.58 11.81 13.59
CA TYR A 112 -20.22 11.37 14.94
C TYR A 112 -19.87 9.88 14.92
N PRO A 113 -18.68 9.49 15.46
CA PRO A 113 -18.32 8.09 15.55
C PRO A 113 -19.25 7.35 16.52
N SER A 114 -19.58 6.09 16.20
CA SER A 114 -20.32 5.23 17.14
C SER A 114 -19.38 4.68 18.19
N ALA A 115 -19.93 4.15 19.28
CA ALA A 115 -19.15 3.45 20.29
C ALA A 115 -18.40 2.24 19.70
N LEU A 116 -19.04 1.48 18.80
CA LEU A 116 -18.42 0.35 18.11
C LEU A 116 -17.22 0.80 17.28
N PHE A 117 -17.34 1.93 16.56
CA PHE A 117 -16.24 2.51 15.79
C PHE A 117 -15.05 2.86 16.69
N ILE A 118 -15.29 3.58 17.80
CA ILE A 118 -14.22 4.01 18.71
C ILE A 118 -13.52 2.80 19.33
N VAL A 119 -14.28 1.82 19.83
CA VAL A 119 -13.72 0.58 20.42
C VAL A 119 -12.90 -0.18 19.39
N SER A 120 -13.40 -0.29 18.15
CA SER A 120 -12.69 -0.98 17.06
C SER A 120 -11.38 -0.29 16.69
N LEU A 121 -11.35 1.05 16.68
CA LEU A 121 -10.12 1.81 16.47
C LEU A 121 -9.10 1.57 17.59
N ILE A 122 -9.54 1.62 18.85
CA ILE A 122 -8.67 1.38 20.01
C ILE A 122 -8.07 -0.02 19.95
N ILE A 123 -8.88 -1.04 19.62
CA ILE A 123 -8.43 -2.42 19.47
C ILE A 123 -7.40 -2.53 18.34
N GLY A 124 -7.68 -1.98 17.15
CA GLY A 124 -6.79 -2.07 15.99
C GLY A 124 -5.47 -1.33 16.19
N LEU A 125 -5.50 -0.11 16.72
CA LEU A 125 -4.30 0.66 17.04
C LEU A 125 -3.51 0.04 18.21
N GLY A 126 -4.21 -0.52 19.21
CA GLY A 126 -3.61 -1.32 20.27
C GLY A 126 -2.87 -2.55 19.73
N GLY A 127 -3.43 -3.19 18.69
CA GLY A 127 -2.78 -4.29 17.98
C GLY A 127 -1.45 -3.88 17.33
N ILE A 128 -1.40 -2.69 16.71
CA ILE A 128 -0.15 -2.13 16.16
C ILE A 128 0.87 -1.88 17.28
N ALA A 129 0.44 -1.34 18.42
CA ALA A 129 1.32 -1.10 19.56
C ALA A 129 1.88 -2.39 20.15
N ILE A 130 1.04 -3.43 20.29
CA ILE A 130 1.45 -4.76 20.78
C ILE A 130 2.43 -5.43 19.81
N LEU A 131 2.15 -5.38 18.51
CA LEU A 131 3.06 -5.89 17.48
C LEU A 131 4.46 -5.28 17.60
N ASN A 132 4.54 -4.03 18.04
CA ASN A 132 5.79 -3.30 18.26
C ASN A 132 6.38 -3.49 19.68
N GLY A 133 5.74 -4.24 20.54
CA GLY A 133 6.18 -4.43 21.93
C GLY A 133 7.67 -4.81 22.05
N PRO A 134 8.18 -5.81 21.33
CA PRO A 134 9.59 -6.18 21.36
C PRO A 134 10.53 -5.03 20.98
N ALA A 135 10.24 -4.31 19.90
CA ALA A 135 11.07 -3.20 19.45
C ALA A 135 11.11 -2.04 20.46
N ILE A 136 9.98 -1.75 21.09
CA ILE A 136 9.88 -0.72 22.13
C ILE A 136 10.69 -1.14 23.36
N ILE A 137 10.55 -2.39 23.81
CA ILE A 137 11.27 -2.95 24.98
C ILE A 137 12.77 -2.96 24.72
N LEU A 138 13.20 -3.43 23.55
CA LEU A 138 14.61 -3.55 23.16
C LEU A 138 15.21 -2.24 22.66
N ARG A 139 14.39 -1.17 22.56
CA ARG A 139 14.78 0.14 22.00
C ARG A 139 15.34 0.04 20.58
N ASP A 140 14.79 -0.83 19.78
CA ASP A 140 15.15 -0.97 18.36
C ASP A 140 14.67 0.26 17.57
N THR A 141 15.58 1.22 17.43
CA THR A 141 15.29 2.49 16.74
C THR A 141 15.04 2.31 15.25
N ALA A 142 15.63 1.31 14.61
CA ALA A 142 15.41 1.03 13.19
C ALA A 142 13.99 0.53 12.95
N GLN A 143 13.55 -0.47 13.71
CA GLN A 143 12.19 -0.99 13.63
C GLN A 143 11.15 0.10 13.96
N ILE A 144 11.37 0.92 15.00
CA ILE A 144 10.46 2.01 15.37
C ILE A 144 10.34 3.04 14.22
N LYS A 145 11.45 3.40 13.56
CA LYS A 145 11.44 4.26 12.37
C LYS A 145 10.67 3.63 11.23
N GLY A 146 10.91 2.34 10.94
CA GLY A 146 10.19 1.60 9.92
C GLY A 146 8.68 1.63 10.14
N VAL A 147 8.22 1.43 11.38
CA VAL A 147 6.80 1.51 11.76
C VAL A 147 6.22 2.91 11.53
N ALA A 148 6.93 3.95 11.95
CA ALA A 148 6.46 5.32 11.72
C ALA A 148 6.27 5.62 10.23
N ILE A 149 7.20 5.16 9.39
CA ILE A 149 7.11 5.28 7.92
C ILE A 149 5.90 4.49 7.38
N LEU A 150 5.66 3.27 7.86
CA LEU A 150 4.52 2.46 7.44
C LEU A 150 3.17 3.09 7.84
N ILE A 151 3.08 3.69 9.02
CA ILE A 151 1.88 4.41 9.45
C ILE A 151 1.63 5.63 8.54
N LEU A 152 2.68 6.40 8.21
CA LEU A 152 2.59 7.52 7.28
C LEU A 152 2.21 7.05 5.87
N ALA A 153 2.77 5.93 5.40
CA ALA A 153 2.42 5.31 4.13
C ALA A 153 0.95 4.87 4.09
N SER A 154 0.45 4.26 5.17
CA SER A 154 -0.96 3.88 5.32
C SER A 154 -1.89 5.09 5.28
N PHE A 155 -1.55 6.16 6.00
CA PHE A 155 -2.32 7.41 5.99
C PHE A 155 -2.34 8.05 4.61
N SER A 156 -1.20 8.07 3.92
CA SER A 156 -1.07 8.59 2.57
C SER A 156 -1.91 7.79 1.57
N TRP A 157 -1.84 6.46 1.65
CA TRP A 157 -2.65 5.55 0.84
C TRP A 157 -4.15 5.75 1.08
N ALA A 158 -4.58 5.84 2.33
CA ALA A 158 -5.96 6.08 2.72
C ALA A 158 -6.47 7.42 2.16
N SER A 159 -5.68 8.48 2.28
CA SER A 159 -6.00 9.81 1.75
C SER A 159 -6.18 9.78 0.23
N ALA A 160 -5.25 9.15 -0.48
CA ALA A 160 -5.32 8.98 -1.93
C ALA A 160 -6.55 8.17 -2.37
N THR A 161 -6.86 7.09 -1.66
CA THR A 161 -8.05 6.25 -1.91
C THR A 161 -9.33 7.08 -1.86
N ILE A 162 -9.47 7.92 -0.83
CA ILE A 162 -10.65 8.78 -0.65
C ILE A 162 -10.72 9.85 -1.75
N ILE A 163 -9.60 10.49 -2.08
CA ILE A 163 -9.54 11.48 -3.17
C ILE A 163 -9.91 10.81 -4.49
N GLN A 164 -9.34 9.64 -4.78
CA GLN A 164 -9.62 8.87 -5.98
C GLN A 164 -11.10 8.51 -6.08
N LYS A 165 -11.70 8.00 -5.01
CA LYS A 165 -13.12 7.66 -4.96
C LYS A 165 -14.03 8.87 -5.17
N ARG A 166 -13.65 10.03 -4.65
CA ARG A 166 -14.49 11.25 -4.71
C ARG A 166 -14.29 12.11 -5.96
N LYS A 167 -13.10 12.05 -6.60
CA LYS A 167 -12.69 13.00 -7.66
C LYS A 167 -12.35 12.36 -8.99
N LEU A 168 -12.10 11.06 -9.05
CA LEU A 168 -11.65 10.36 -10.25
C LEU A 168 -12.64 9.30 -10.75
N MET A 169 -13.91 9.38 -10.30
CA MET A 169 -14.97 8.50 -10.78
C MET A 169 -15.33 8.82 -12.23
N GLY A 170 -15.66 7.79 -13.01
CA GLY A 170 -16.08 7.93 -14.41
C GLY A 170 -14.94 8.09 -15.42
N SER A 171 -13.68 8.18 -14.97
CA SER A 171 -12.51 8.20 -15.84
C SER A 171 -11.98 6.78 -16.11
N SER A 172 -11.16 6.61 -17.14
CA SER A 172 -10.57 5.32 -17.49
C SER A 172 -9.65 4.80 -16.36
N PRO A 173 -9.93 3.66 -15.70
CA PRO A 173 -9.09 3.12 -14.62
C PRO A 173 -7.65 2.87 -15.05
N ILE A 174 -7.46 2.34 -16.26
CA ILE A 174 -6.11 2.05 -16.77
C ILE A 174 -5.32 3.35 -17.05
N MET A 175 -6.00 4.41 -17.52
CA MET A 175 -5.41 5.72 -17.72
C MET A 175 -5.01 6.33 -16.36
N ASN A 176 -5.90 6.27 -15.38
CA ASN A 176 -5.60 6.74 -14.03
C ASN A 176 -4.39 6.01 -13.44
N SER A 177 -4.36 4.68 -13.57
CA SER A 177 -3.24 3.85 -13.12
C SER A 177 -1.92 4.25 -13.77
N ALA A 178 -1.92 4.46 -15.11
CA ALA A 178 -0.73 4.85 -15.86
C ALA A 178 -0.18 6.21 -15.39
N TYR A 179 -1.02 7.23 -15.29
CA TYR A 179 -0.58 8.57 -14.87
C TYR A 179 -0.17 8.63 -13.41
N GLN A 180 -0.87 7.94 -12.51
CA GLN A 180 -0.50 7.88 -11.09
C GLN A 180 0.88 7.24 -10.90
N GLN A 181 1.16 6.16 -11.62
CA GLN A 181 2.45 5.49 -11.60
C GLN A 181 3.56 6.35 -12.21
N LEU A 182 3.29 7.04 -13.33
CA LEU A 182 4.24 7.96 -13.94
C LEU A 182 4.66 9.06 -12.97
N ILE A 183 3.66 9.78 -12.45
CA ILE A 183 3.91 10.96 -11.60
C ILE A 183 4.55 10.54 -10.27
N GLY A 184 4.02 9.50 -9.64
CA GLY A 184 4.59 8.99 -8.40
C GLY A 184 5.98 8.39 -8.59
N GLY A 185 6.22 7.68 -9.70
CA GLY A 185 7.53 7.16 -10.08
C GLY A 185 8.56 8.27 -10.32
N CYS A 186 8.18 9.32 -11.04
CA CYS A 186 9.04 10.51 -11.20
C CYS A 186 9.34 11.18 -9.85
N GLY A 187 8.32 11.33 -8.99
CA GLY A 187 8.51 11.88 -7.64
C GLY A 187 9.48 11.06 -6.80
N LEU A 188 9.39 9.72 -6.87
CA LEU A 188 10.34 8.81 -6.20
C LEU A 188 11.75 8.93 -6.77
N LEU A 189 11.89 9.06 -8.09
CA LEU A 189 13.21 9.21 -8.71
C LEU A 189 13.89 10.51 -8.26
N ILE A 190 13.14 11.60 -8.21
CA ILE A 190 13.62 12.87 -7.68
C ILE A 190 14.02 12.72 -6.20
N LEU A 191 13.19 12.06 -5.39
CA LEU A 191 13.50 11.85 -3.97
C LEU A 191 14.73 10.97 -3.78
N SER A 192 14.85 9.87 -4.53
CA SER A 192 15.99 8.97 -4.51
C SER A 192 17.30 9.69 -4.84
N THR A 193 17.30 10.49 -5.93
CA THR A 193 18.47 11.30 -6.32
C THR A 193 18.80 12.36 -5.28
N ALA A 194 17.80 13.01 -4.68
CA ALA A 194 17.99 14.02 -3.63
C ALA A 194 18.57 13.43 -2.34
N LEU A 195 18.23 12.18 -2.02
CA LEU A 195 18.76 11.45 -0.86
C LEU A 195 20.10 10.74 -1.17
N GLY A 196 20.57 10.79 -2.40
CA GLY A 196 21.86 10.21 -2.79
C GLY A 196 21.87 8.68 -2.78
N GLU A 197 20.74 8.02 -3.10
CA GLU A 197 20.74 6.57 -3.23
C GLU A 197 21.78 6.12 -4.27
N PRO A 198 22.53 5.03 -3.98
CA PRO A 198 23.59 4.55 -4.89
C PRO A 198 23.02 4.00 -6.19
N ILE A 199 23.88 3.91 -7.22
CA ILE A 199 23.51 3.25 -8.46
C ILE A 199 23.24 1.77 -8.16
N PRO A 200 22.11 1.21 -8.61
CA PRO A 200 21.73 -0.16 -8.28
C PRO A 200 22.65 -1.18 -8.95
N SER A 201 23.04 -2.20 -8.20
CA SER A 201 23.76 -3.38 -8.71
C SER A 201 23.07 -4.66 -8.22
N PRO A 202 21.82 -4.92 -8.63
CA PRO A 202 21.00 -5.94 -8.03
C PRO A 202 21.40 -7.35 -8.43
N THR A 203 21.22 -8.29 -7.51
CA THR A 203 21.35 -9.73 -7.76
C THR A 203 20.24 -10.24 -8.70
N THR A 204 20.42 -11.46 -9.22
CA THR A 204 19.39 -12.12 -10.06
C THR A 204 18.05 -12.24 -9.33
N HIS A 205 18.05 -12.57 -8.03
CA HIS A 205 16.82 -12.66 -7.24
C HIS A 205 16.12 -11.31 -7.11
N ALA A 206 16.88 -10.23 -6.89
CA ALA A 206 16.33 -8.88 -6.84
C ALA A 206 15.71 -8.46 -8.19
N TRP A 207 16.34 -8.82 -9.32
CA TRP A 207 15.79 -8.58 -10.66
C TRP A 207 14.49 -9.37 -10.91
N ILE A 208 14.42 -10.64 -10.50
CA ILE A 208 13.19 -11.44 -10.62
C ILE A 208 12.07 -10.83 -9.78
N SER A 209 12.37 -10.44 -8.54
CA SER A 209 11.42 -9.77 -7.64
C SER A 209 10.94 -8.45 -8.23
N TRP A 210 11.84 -7.64 -8.76
CA TRP A 210 11.48 -6.39 -9.44
C TRP A 210 10.57 -6.64 -10.65
N GLY A 211 10.88 -7.62 -11.50
CA GLY A 211 10.04 -8.02 -12.64
C GLY A 211 8.63 -8.45 -12.21
N PHE A 212 8.53 -9.23 -11.12
CA PHE A 212 7.26 -9.59 -10.51
C PHE A 212 6.49 -8.34 -10.03
N LEU A 213 7.17 -7.42 -9.36
CA LEU A 213 6.56 -6.17 -8.88
C LEU A 213 6.08 -5.28 -10.03
N VAL A 214 6.80 -5.22 -11.15
CA VAL A 214 6.37 -4.48 -12.35
C VAL A 214 5.10 -5.08 -12.94
N VAL A 215 5.14 -6.36 -13.30
CA VAL A 215 4.04 -6.99 -14.04
C VAL A 215 2.82 -7.19 -13.16
N PHE A 216 2.99 -7.92 -12.07
CA PHE A 216 1.87 -8.31 -11.22
C PHE A 216 1.48 -7.20 -10.25
N GLY A 217 2.43 -6.56 -9.57
CA GLY A 217 2.17 -5.53 -8.58
C GLY A 217 1.67 -4.22 -9.19
N SER A 218 2.37 -3.72 -10.20
CA SER A 218 2.12 -2.39 -10.78
C SER A 218 1.12 -2.44 -11.94
N VAL A 219 1.31 -3.31 -12.93
CA VAL A 219 0.41 -3.34 -14.11
C VAL A 219 -0.93 -4.00 -13.74
N ILE A 220 -0.91 -5.22 -13.21
CA ILE A 220 -2.12 -6.02 -13.02
C ILE A 220 -2.86 -5.60 -11.74
N ALA A 221 -2.22 -5.72 -10.57
CA ALA A 221 -2.94 -5.53 -9.31
C ALA A 221 -3.31 -4.07 -9.04
N PHE A 222 -2.43 -3.12 -9.34
CA PHE A 222 -2.75 -1.71 -9.13
C PHE A 222 -3.87 -1.23 -10.08
N THR A 223 -3.85 -1.62 -11.34
CA THR A 223 -4.94 -1.31 -12.29
C THR A 223 -6.25 -1.96 -11.84
N SER A 224 -6.20 -3.22 -11.35
CA SER A 224 -7.36 -3.90 -10.77
C SER A 224 -7.90 -3.17 -9.53
N TYR A 225 -7.03 -2.60 -8.69
CA TYR A 225 -7.43 -1.79 -7.54
C TYR A 225 -8.14 -0.50 -7.96
N VAL A 226 -7.58 0.24 -8.93
CA VAL A 226 -8.21 1.46 -9.47
C VAL A 226 -9.58 1.14 -10.08
N TYR A 227 -9.68 0.05 -10.81
CA TYR A 227 -10.96 -0.44 -11.35
C TYR A 227 -11.95 -0.81 -10.23
N ALA A 228 -11.50 -1.56 -9.24
CA ALA A 228 -12.35 -1.97 -8.12
C ALA A 228 -12.89 -0.77 -7.32
N LEU A 229 -12.07 0.26 -7.10
CA LEU A 229 -12.50 1.50 -6.45
C LEU A 229 -13.60 2.23 -7.22
N GLN A 230 -13.61 2.14 -8.54
CA GLN A 230 -14.70 2.72 -9.35
C GLN A 230 -15.95 1.85 -9.33
N ALA A 231 -15.80 0.53 -9.36
CA ALA A 231 -16.90 -0.41 -9.49
C ALA A 231 -17.60 -0.77 -8.16
N LEU A 232 -16.88 -0.71 -7.04
CA LEU A 232 -17.33 -1.23 -5.75
C LEU A 232 -17.27 -0.16 -4.65
N PRO A 233 -18.07 -0.30 -3.58
CA PRO A 233 -17.92 0.49 -2.35
C PRO A 233 -16.52 0.36 -1.75
N THR A 234 -16.00 1.44 -1.16
CA THR A 234 -14.62 1.47 -0.61
C THR A 234 -14.38 0.38 0.44
N ASN A 235 -15.36 0.11 1.32
CA ASN A 235 -15.28 -0.93 2.33
C ASN A 235 -15.09 -2.33 1.72
N ILE A 236 -15.76 -2.64 0.60
CA ILE A 236 -15.58 -3.92 -0.12
C ILE A 236 -14.17 -3.99 -0.71
N VAL A 237 -13.71 -2.92 -1.36
CA VAL A 237 -12.36 -2.90 -1.92
C VAL A 237 -11.31 -3.12 -0.84
N MET A 238 -11.47 -2.46 0.33
CA MET A 238 -10.54 -2.54 1.45
C MET A 238 -10.46 -3.92 2.13
N THR A 239 -11.29 -4.90 1.75
CA THR A 239 -11.23 -6.26 2.33
C THR A 239 -9.92 -7.00 2.03
N TYR A 240 -9.11 -6.55 1.07
CA TYR A 240 -7.77 -7.08 0.87
C TYR A 240 -6.89 -6.96 2.13
N ALA A 241 -7.16 -5.97 2.97
CA ALA A 241 -6.44 -5.74 4.21
C ALA A 241 -6.52 -6.90 5.22
N TYR A 242 -7.49 -7.81 5.07
CA TYR A 242 -7.59 -9.03 5.90
C TYR A 242 -6.70 -10.16 5.37
N VAL A 243 -6.59 -10.26 4.06
CA VAL A 243 -5.95 -11.41 3.41
C VAL A 243 -4.48 -11.16 3.16
N ASN A 244 -4.10 -9.95 2.77
CA ASN A 244 -2.72 -9.62 2.45
C ASN A 244 -1.73 -9.90 3.60
N PRO A 245 -2.00 -9.51 4.86
CA PRO A 245 -1.11 -9.82 5.97
C PRO A 245 -0.92 -11.31 6.20
N ILE A 246 -1.97 -12.12 6.04
CA ILE A 246 -1.90 -13.58 6.21
C ILE A 246 -0.95 -14.18 5.17
N ILE A 247 -1.10 -13.77 3.90
CA ILE A 247 -0.22 -14.23 2.81
C ILE A 247 1.22 -13.75 3.04
N ALA A 248 1.41 -12.48 3.41
CA ALA A 248 2.74 -11.91 3.61
C ALA A 248 3.48 -12.57 4.78
N VAL A 249 2.83 -12.76 5.94
CA VAL A 249 3.42 -13.45 7.09
C VAL A 249 3.77 -14.88 6.74
N TYR A 250 2.87 -15.61 6.08
CA TYR A 250 3.12 -16.98 5.65
C TYR A 250 4.30 -17.09 4.69
N LEU A 251 4.36 -16.21 3.68
CA LEU A 251 5.44 -16.20 2.70
C LEU A 251 6.78 -15.73 3.30
N GLY A 252 6.76 -14.72 4.18
CA GLY A 252 7.94 -14.25 4.89
C GLY A 252 8.55 -15.36 5.77
N TRP A 253 7.71 -16.09 6.50
CA TRP A 253 8.12 -17.24 7.27
C TRP A 253 8.66 -18.37 6.39
N LEU A 254 7.97 -18.71 5.29
CA LEU A 254 8.32 -19.86 4.43
C LEU A 254 9.59 -19.62 3.59
N VAL A 255 9.83 -18.39 3.14
CA VAL A 255 10.87 -18.09 2.13
C VAL A 255 12.07 -17.36 2.72
N LEU A 256 11.85 -16.51 3.72
CA LEU A 256 12.87 -15.68 4.34
C LEU A 256 13.17 -16.05 5.80
N ASP A 257 12.57 -17.14 6.30
CA ASP A 257 12.70 -17.57 7.71
C ASP A 257 12.35 -16.45 8.71
N GLU A 258 11.40 -15.54 8.34
CA GLU A 258 10.95 -14.48 9.24
C GLU A 258 10.28 -15.07 10.48
N GLU A 259 10.66 -14.57 11.66
CA GLU A 259 10.12 -15.07 12.92
C GLU A 259 8.65 -14.68 13.10
N VAL A 260 7.80 -15.66 13.39
CA VAL A 260 6.40 -15.46 13.77
C VAL A 260 6.29 -15.66 15.29
N THR A 261 6.37 -14.55 16.01
CA THR A 261 6.34 -14.56 17.49
C THR A 261 4.90 -14.51 18.03
N ALA A 262 4.74 -14.75 19.35
CA ALA A 262 3.45 -14.53 20.01
C ALA A 262 2.97 -13.06 19.88
N TRP A 263 3.87 -12.10 19.90
CA TRP A 263 3.57 -10.68 19.66
C TRP A 263 2.99 -10.46 18.27
N THR A 264 3.55 -11.13 17.24
CA THR A 264 3.07 -11.10 15.86
C THR A 264 1.63 -11.63 15.78
N LEU A 265 1.36 -12.79 16.36
CA LEU A 265 0.04 -13.42 16.30
C LEU A 265 -1.02 -12.62 17.07
N PHE A 266 -0.68 -12.15 18.27
CA PHE A 266 -1.62 -11.41 19.09
C PHE A 266 -1.89 -10.02 18.53
N GLY A 267 -0.85 -9.28 18.12
CA GLY A 267 -0.98 -7.98 17.46
C GLY A 267 -1.78 -8.06 16.15
N ALA A 268 -1.49 -9.06 15.31
CA ALA A 268 -2.23 -9.33 14.08
C ALA A 268 -3.73 -9.59 14.34
N SER A 269 -4.03 -10.43 15.34
CA SER A 269 -5.41 -10.73 15.70
C SER A 269 -6.19 -9.48 16.11
N LEU A 270 -5.58 -8.59 16.89
CA LEU A 270 -6.20 -7.34 17.30
C LEU A 270 -6.38 -6.36 16.13
N ILE A 271 -5.40 -6.25 15.23
CA ILE A 271 -5.52 -5.42 14.02
C ILE A 271 -6.71 -5.89 13.18
N ILE A 272 -6.81 -7.20 12.92
CA ILE A 272 -7.90 -7.78 12.14
C ILE A 272 -9.26 -7.55 12.83
N LEU A 273 -9.35 -7.78 14.14
CA LEU A 273 -10.59 -7.54 14.90
C LEU A 273 -11.02 -6.07 14.86
N GLY A 274 -10.07 -5.14 14.99
CA GLY A 274 -10.33 -3.70 14.85
C GLY A 274 -10.89 -3.34 13.47
N VAL A 275 -10.28 -3.86 12.41
CA VAL A 275 -10.73 -3.62 11.03
C VAL A 275 -12.12 -4.23 10.79
N ILE A 276 -12.39 -5.46 11.26
CA ILE A 276 -13.72 -6.10 11.18
C ILE A 276 -14.77 -5.25 11.89
N GLY A 277 -14.49 -4.75 13.08
CA GLY A 277 -15.41 -3.93 13.86
C GLY A 277 -15.75 -2.62 13.13
N VAL A 278 -14.76 -1.93 12.53
CA VAL A 278 -15.00 -0.73 11.72
C VAL A 278 -15.92 -1.02 10.53
N PHE A 279 -15.70 -2.14 9.82
CA PHE A 279 -16.55 -2.48 8.68
C PHE A 279 -17.99 -2.82 9.08
N ARG A 280 -18.19 -3.49 10.21
CA ARG A 280 -19.53 -3.76 10.75
C ARG A 280 -20.29 -2.47 11.07
N ASP A 281 -19.60 -1.49 11.66
CA ASP A 281 -20.19 -0.18 11.95
C ASP A 281 -20.62 0.55 10.67
N GLN A 282 -19.74 0.58 9.66
CA GLN A 282 -20.04 1.21 8.37
C GLN A 282 -21.21 0.53 7.63
N GLY A 283 -21.23 -0.81 7.60
CA GLY A 283 -22.30 -1.59 6.98
C GLY A 283 -23.66 -1.38 7.65
N GLY A 284 -23.69 -1.33 8.98
CA GLY A 284 -24.92 -1.05 9.75
C GLY A 284 -25.51 0.35 9.53
N ARG A 285 -24.69 1.33 9.18
CA ARG A 285 -25.14 2.71 8.86
C ARG A 285 -25.69 2.85 7.45
N THR A 286 -25.22 2.05 6.51
CA THR A 286 -25.68 2.07 5.11
C THR A 286 -27.07 1.45 4.98
N ASN A 287 -27.40 0.43 5.78
CA ASN A 287 -28.72 -0.22 5.78
C ASN A 287 -29.82 0.57 6.51
N LYS A 288 -29.49 1.64 7.23
CA LYS A 288 -30.47 2.49 7.95
C LYS A 288 -30.85 3.77 7.17
N ARG A 289 -30.38 3.94 5.95
CA ARG A 289 -30.75 4.99 5.00
C ARG A 289 -31.52 4.42 3.81
#